data_7a4966b16f29650ab836527545360711
#
_entry.id   7a4966b16f29650ab836527545360711
#
_cell.length_a   1.000
_cell.length_b   1.000
_cell.length_c   1.000
_cell.angle_alpha   90.00
_cell.angle_beta   90.00
_cell.angle_gamma   90.00
#
_symmetry.space_group_name_H-M   'P 1'
#
loop_
_entity.id
_entity.type
_entity.pdbx_description
1 polymer ?
#
loop_
_entity_poly.entity_id
_entity_poly.type
_entity_poly.pdbx_seq_one_letter_code
_entity_poly.pdbx_strand_id
1 'polypeptide(L)'
;SIPYTSTAYHEGDMLTNALYAQMESTLPADFTLSYGVRYTWVQSEMKHAEGSKTNSKGTVPYDVGTESSSNNSRPVFNVGLMWSGIPDLTLRATFAQGFRVPSLQEKYVMSAMGGGTILPNPGLKPETSNSYEIGARYVHDGLSVDVAAFYSDADDYIYNPTIDADTDTSRYINVS
;
A
#
# COMPACT_ATOMS: atom_id res chain seq x y z
N SER A 1 -33.97 -3.89 20.92
CA SER A 1 -32.97 -3.33 19.98
C SER A 1 -33.72 -2.64 18.85
N ILE A 2 -33.46 -1.38 18.64
CA ILE A 2 -34.03 -0.63 17.52
C ILE A 2 -33.29 -1.10 16.28
N PRO A 3 -33.96 -1.63 15.24
CA PRO A 3 -33.31 -2.03 14.03
C PRO A 3 -32.67 -0.80 13.36
N TYR A 4 -31.36 -0.87 13.15
CA TYR A 4 -30.60 0.14 12.45
C TYR A 4 -30.15 -0.43 11.10
N THR A 5 -30.45 0.22 10.02
CA THR A 5 -29.99 -0.16 8.69
C THR A 5 -29.28 1.03 8.06
N SER A 6 -28.11 0.77 7.51
CA SER A 6 -27.33 1.73 6.75
C SER A 6 -27.08 1.15 5.36
N THR A 7 -27.40 1.91 4.34
CA THR A 7 -27.11 1.58 2.95
C THR A 7 -26.22 2.66 2.35
N ALA A 8 -25.22 2.24 1.60
CA ALA A 8 -24.34 3.12 0.85
C ALA A 8 -24.15 2.55 -0.54
N TYR A 9 -24.21 3.41 -1.55
CA TYR A 9 -23.87 3.11 -2.91
C TYR A 9 -22.77 4.06 -3.36
N HIS A 10 -21.73 3.51 -3.98
CA HIS A 10 -20.65 4.32 -4.53
C HIS A 10 -20.08 3.63 -5.78
N GLU A 11 -19.75 4.45 -6.77
CA GLU A 11 -19.18 4.03 -8.03
C GLU A 11 -17.92 4.84 -8.30
N GLY A 12 -16.83 4.16 -8.62
CA GLY A 12 -15.57 4.81 -8.94
C GLY A 12 -14.62 3.86 -9.66
N ASP A 13 -13.71 4.44 -10.43
CA ASP A 13 -12.73 3.74 -11.22
C ASP A 13 -11.31 4.04 -10.72
N MET A 14 -10.45 3.03 -10.76
CA MET A 14 -9.02 3.19 -10.55
C MET A 14 -8.27 2.52 -11.70
N LEU A 15 -7.57 3.33 -12.48
CA LEU A 15 -6.72 2.87 -13.58
C LEU A 15 -5.25 2.97 -13.17
N THR A 16 -4.57 1.82 -13.14
CA THR A 16 -3.13 1.75 -12.87
C THR A 16 -2.39 1.30 -14.12
N ASN A 17 -1.40 2.08 -14.51
CA ASN A 17 -0.47 1.73 -15.57
C ASN A 17 0.95 1.78 -15.02
N ALA A 18 1.84 0.97 -15.59
CA ALA A 18 3.25 0.99 -15.24
C ALA A 18 4.14 0.58 -16.41
N LEU A 19 5.30 1.22 -16.47
CA LEU A 19 6.43 0.79 -17.29
C LEU A 19 7.56 0.37 -16.38
N TYR A 20 8.26 -0.69 -16.72
CA TYR A 20 9.43 -1.10 -15.96
C TYR A 20 10.55 -1.58 -16.88
N ALA A 21 11.78 -1.42 -16.41
CA ALA A 21 12.97 -2.00 -17.00
C ALA A 21 13.81 -2.62 -15.89
N GLN A 22 14.36 -3.80 -16.17
CA GLN A 22 15.23 -4.51 -15.24
C GLN A 22 16.42 -5.07 -16.02
N MET A 23 17.59 -4.99 -15.42
CA MET A 23 18.85 -5.52 -15.98
C MET A 23 19.59 -6.33 -14.93
N GLU A 24 20.34 -7.30 -15.41
CA GLU A 24 21.28 -8.08 -14.62
C GLU A 24 22.64 -8.05 -15.32
N SER A 25 23.69 -7.87 -14.55
CA SER A 25 25.06 -7.77 -15.03
C SER A 25 25.99 -8.65 -14.19
N THR A 26 26.70 -9.54 -14.84
CA THR A 26 27.78 -10.29 -14.21
C THR A 26 29.01 -9.40 -14.09
N LEU A 27 29.56 -9.29 -12.91
CA LEU A 27 30.73 -8.48 -12.59
C LEU A 27 31.92 -9.40 -12.24
N PRO A 28 33.16 -8.92 -12.30
CA PRO A 28 34.34 -9.65 -11.85
C PRO A 28 34.23 -10.15 -10.40
N ALA A 29 34.99 -11.17 -10.03
CA ALA A 29 35.06 -11.76 -8.70
C ALA A 29 33.73 -12.37 -8.21
N ASP A 30 32.99 -13.00 -9.11
CA ASP A 30 31.75 -13.76 -8.85
C ASP A 30 30.60 -12.89 -8.29
N PHE A 31 30.58 -11.60 -8.62
CA PHE A 31 29.46 -10.74 -8.34
C PHE A 31 28.44 -10.74 -9.46
N THR A 32 27.17 -10.64 -9.08
CA THR A 32 26.03 -10.35 -9.99
C THR A 32 25.29 -9.15 -9.45
N LEU A 33 25.13 -8.13 -10.29
CA LEU A 33 24.36 -6.92 -10.00
C LEU A 33 23.04 -6.96 -10.75
N SER A 34 21.94 -6.88 -10.03
CA SER A 34 20.61 -6.66 -10.59
C SER A 34 20.12 -5.25 -10.25
N TYR A 35 19.48 -4.56 -11.19
CA TYR A 35 18.93 -3.23 -10.95
C TYR A 35 17.75 -2.99 -11.87
N GLY A 36 16.80 -2.23 -11.36
CA GLY A 36 15.58 -1.95 -12.09
C GLY A 36 14.91 -0.63 -11.68
N VAL A 37 14.06 -0.17 -12.57
CA VAL A 37 13.20 0.98 -12.36
C VAL A 37 11.79 0.64 -12.82
N ARG A 38 10.80 1.07 -12.05
CA ARG A 38 9.39 1.02 -12.43
C ARG A 38 8.79 2.40 -12.26
N TYR A 39 8.19 2.92 -13.31
CA TYR A 39 7.37 4.12 -13.26
C TYR A 39 5.90 3.73 -13.28
N THR A 40 5.19 4.09 -12.23
CA THR A 40 3.76 3.80 -12.08
C THR A 40 2.98 5.10 -12.09
N TRP A 41 1.84 5.11 -12.80
CA TRP A 41 0.86 6.19 -12.71
C TRP A 41 -0.53 5.61 -12.49
N VAL A 42 -1.25 6.26 -11.58
CA VAL A 42 -2.56 5.83 -11.11
C VAL A 42 -3.52 6.99 -11.24
N GLN A 43 -4.61 6.76 -11.93
CA GLN A 43 -5.75 7.67 -12.02
C GLN A 43 -6.88 7.06 -11.20
N SER A 44 -7.43 7.83 -10.26
CA SER A 44 -8.55 7.41 -9.41
C SER A 44 -9.67 8.42 -9.56
N GLU A 45 -10.88 7.95 -9.80
CA GLU A 45 -12.08 8.78 -9.99
C GLU A 45 -13.23 8.20 -9.18
N MET A 46 -13.84 9.02 -8.34
CA MET A 46 -15.11 8.74 -7.69
C MET A 46 -16.20 9.47 -8.47
N LYS A 47 -17.11 8.72 -9.10
CA LYS A 47 -18.15 9.22 -9.98
C LYS A 47 -19.45 9.49 -9.27
N HIS A 48 -19.77 8.66 -8.28
CA HIS A 48 -21.02 8.76 -7.56
C HIS A 48 -20.87 8.19 -6.13
N ALA A 49 -21.50 8.87 -5.18
CA ALA A 49 -21.58 8.38 -3.81
C ALA A 49 -22.89 8.86 -3.16
N GLU A 50 -23.68 7.90 -2.69
CA GLU A 50 -24.92 8.18 -1.96
C GLU A 50 -25.11 7.21 -0.82
N GLY A 51 -25.83 7.61 0.21
CA GLY A 51 -26.16 6.73 1.32
C GLY A 51 -27.35 7.20 2.14
N SER A 52 -27.92 6.27 2.88
CA SER A 52 -29.02 6.56 3.77
C SER A 52 -28.92 5.73 5.06
N LYS A 53 -29.40 6.32 6.15
CA LYS A 53 -29.59 5.64 7.44
C LYS A 53 -31.07 5.54 7.76
N THR A 54 -31.53 4.36 8.09
CA THR A 54 -32.91 4.10 8.52
C THR A 54 -32.93 3.68 9.99
N ASN A 55 -33.72 4.36 10.80
CA ASN A 55 -33.96 4.04 12.19
C ASN A 55 -35.46 4.20 12.51
N SER A 56 -35.84 4.07 13.79
CA SER A 56 -37.22 4.21 14.24
C SER A 56 -37.86 5.60 13.95
N LYS A 57 -37.05 6.60 13.60
CA LYS A 57 -37.51 7.99 13.27
C LYS A 57 -37.63 8.21 11.77
N GLY A 58 -37.26 7.23 10.93
CA GLY A 58 -37.31 7.32 9.48
C GLY A 58 -35.97 7.12 8.79
N THR A 59 -35.97 7.34 7.49
CA THR A 59 -34.78 7.29 6.62
C THR A 59 -34.26 8.69 6.36
N VAL A 60 -32.98 8.90 6.59
CA VAL A 60 -32.29 10.17 6.29
C VAL A 60 -31.07 9.90 5.40
N PRO A 61 -30.84 10.73 4.38
CA PRO A 61 -29.60 10.66 3.61
C PRO A 61 -28.41 11.04 4.51
N TYR A 62 -27.25 10.46 4.21
CA TYR A 62 -26.00 10.88 4.83
C TYR A 62 -24.88 10.90 3.79
N ASP A 63 -23.89 11.73 4.04
CA ASP A 63 -22.73 11.83 3.19
C ASP A 63 -21.87 10.56 3.29
N VAL A 64 -21.68 9.85 2.19
CA VAL A 64 -20.84 8.65 2.09
C VAL A 64 -19.60 8.88 1.26
N GLY A 65 -19.42 10.06 0.68
CA GLY A 65 -18.26 10.41 -0.12
C GLY A 65 -18.53 11.60 -1.02
N THR A 66 -17.49 12.04 -1.72
CA THR A 66 -17.55 13.16 -2.67
C THR A 66 -17.04 12.71 -4.03
N GLU A 67 -17.71 13.19 -5.09
CA GLU A 67 -17.18 13.07 -6.46
C GLU A 67 -15.82 13.78 -6.51
N SER A 68 -14.81 13.08 -6.94
CA SER A 68 -13.46 13.60 -6.99
C SER A 68 -12.54 12.74 -7.85
N SER A 69 -11.49 13.34 -8.37
CA SER A 69 -10.45 12.64 -9.10
C SER A 69 -9.06 12.93 -8.54
N SER A 70 -8.15 12.00 -8.69
CA SER A 70 -6.74 12.21 -8.35
C SER A 70 -5.81 11.45 -9.30
N ASN A 71 -4.66 12.07 -9.59
CA ASN A 71 -3.60 11.48 -10.39
C ASN A 71 -2.33 11.41 -9.53
N ASN A 72 -1.74 10.23 -9.45
CA ASN A 72 -0.50 10.01 -8.71
C ASN A 72 0.47 9.24 -9.58
N SER A 73 1.74 9.64 -9.56
CA SER A 73 2.78 8.92 -10.28
C SER A 73 4.10 8.98 -9.54
N ARG A 74 4.89 7.90 -9.64
CA ARG A 74 6.22 7.84 -9.03
C ARG A 74 7.12 6.80 -9.71
N PRO A 75 8.40 7.11 -9.91
CA PRO A 75 9.42 6.10 -10.15
C PRO A 75 9.79 5.41 -8.82
N VAL A 76 10.01 4.11 -8.87
CA VAL A 76 10.61 3.32 -7.80
C VAL A 76 11.77 2.52 -8.35
N PHE A 77 12.78 2.33 -7.54
CA PHE A 77 14.03 1.68 -7.93
C PHE A 77 14.26 0.44 -7.10
N ASN A 78 14.96 -0.52 -7.67
CA ASN A 78 15.50 -1.65 -6.94
C ASN A 78 16.95 -1.91 -7.37
N VAL A 79 17.75 -2.42 -6.46
CA VAL A 79 19.09 -2.89 -6.72
C VAL A 79 19.39 -4.10 -5.85
N GLY A 80 20.02 -5.10 -6.42
CA GLY A 80 20.47 -6.31 -5.73
C GLY A 80 21.91 -6.61 -6.10
N LEU A 81 22.70 -6.98 -5.12
CA LEU A 81 24.06 -7.48 -5.31
C LEU A 81 24.14 -8.89 -4.74
N MET A 82 24.60 -9.82 -5.54
CA MET A 82 24.85 -11.21 -5.15
C MET A 82 26.32 -11.52 -5.35
N TRP A 83 26.88 -12.29 -4.42
CA TRP A 83 28.25 -12.78 -4.50
C TRP A 83 28.31 -14.28 -4.23
N SER A 84 29.03 -15.01 -5.09
CA SER A 84 29.14 -16.47 -5.06
C SER A 84 30.59 -16.95 -5.19
N GLY A 85 31.56 -16.19 -4.68
CA GLY A 85 32.98 -16.48 -4.78
C GLY A 85 33.50 -17.62 -3.85
N ILE A 86 32.64 -18.15 -2.96
CA ILE A 86 32.94 -19.36 -2.17
C ILE A 86 31.99 -20.46 -2.62
N PRO A 87 32.51 -21.71 -2.91
CA PRO A 87 31.66 -22.83 -3.21
C PRO A 87 30.55 -23.02 -2.18
N ASP A 88 29.35 -23.35 -2.65
CA ASP A 88 28.16 -23.64 -1.83
C ASP A 88 27.61 -22.44 -1.06
N LEU A 89 28.28 -21.27 -1.05
CA LEU A 89 27.86 -20.07 -0.34
C LEU A 89 27.47 -18.94 -1.31
N THR A 90 26.28 -18.40 -1.13
CA THR A 90 25.82 -17.19 -1.82
C THR A 90 25.47 -16.14 -0.78
N LEU A 91 26.05 -14.95 -0.91
CA LEU A 91 25.68 -13.76 -0.14
C LEU A 91 24.84 -12.84 -1.01
N ARG A 92 23.84 -12.16 -0.42
CA ARG A 92 23.01 -11.21 -1.12
C ARG A 92 22.75 -9.95 -0.29
N ALA A 93 22.65 -8.83 -0.97
CA ALA A 93 22.15 -7.58 -0.41
C ALA A 93 21.17 -6.96 -1.41
N THR A 94 20.02 -6.50 -0.93
CA THR A 94 19.01 -5.88 -1.79
C THR A 94 18.50 -4.59 -1.18
N PHE A 95 18.16 -3.65 -2.07
CA PHE A 95 17.42 -2.44 -1.76
C PHE A 95 16.25 -2.34 -2.73
N ALA A 96 15.07 -2.02 -2.23
CA ALA A 96 13.89 -1.82 -3.04
C ALA A 96 13.01 -0.69 -2.48
N GLN A 97 12.48 0.13 -3.39
CA GLN A 97 11.49 1.14 -3.05
C GLN A 97 10.08 0.64 -3.35
N GLY A 98 9.14 0.97 -2.48
CA GLY A 98 7.72 0.72 -2.63
C GLY A 98 6.93 2.02 -2.84
N PHE A 99 5.78 1.91 -3.51
CA PHE A 99 4.84 3.00 -3.74
C PHE A 99 3.42 2.46 -3.75
N ARG A 100 2.54 2.99 -2.89
CA ARG A 100 1.13 2.62 -2.82
C ARG A 100 0.25 3.87 -2.85
N VAL A 101 -0.67 3.93 -3.79
CA VAL A 101 -1.70 4.98 -3.84
C VAL A 101 -2.86 4.59 -2.93
N PRO A 102 -3.43 5.53 -2.15
CA PRO A 102 -4.63 5.28 -1.36
C PRO A 102 -5.76 4.73 -2.24
N SER A 103 -6.51 3.77 -1.72
CA SER A 103 -7.70 3.24 -2.40
C SER A 103 -8.82 4.28 -2.47
N LEU A 104 -9.80 4.05 -3.36
CA LEU A 104 -11.00 4.88 -3.44
C LEU A 104 -11.75 4.91 -2.11
N GLN A 105 -11.79 3.79 -1.39
CA GLN A 105 -12.44 3.69 -0.10
C GLN A 105 -11.75 4.57 0.95
N GLU A 106 -10.44 4.55 1.05
CA GLU A 106 -9.69 5.36 2.01
C GLU A 106 -9.86 6.87 1.76
N LYS A 107 -9.98 7.25 0.49
CA LYS A 107 -10.08 8.67 0.09
C LYS A 107 -11.50 9.22 0.10
N TYR A 108 -12.48 8.44 -0.37
CA TYR A 108 -13.76 9.00 -0.79
C TYR A 108 -14.99 8.37 -0.17
N VAL A 109 -14.86 7.22 0.51
CA VAL A 109 -16.02 6.46 0.99
C VAL A 109 -16.08 6.46 2.50
N MET A 110 -17.21 6.91 3.04
CA MET A 110 -17.54 6.69 4.44
C MET A 110 -18.07 5.27 4.62
N SER A 111 -17.52 4.52 5.55
CA SER A 111 -17.99 3.18 5.91
C SER A 111 -18.37 3.08 7.36
N ALA A 112 -19.37 2.23 7.65
CA ALA A 112 -19.78 1.89 9.01
C ALA A 112 -19.51 0.41 9.24
N MET A 113 -18.69 0.09 10.25
CA MET A 113 -18.33 -1.28 10.58
C MET A 113 -18.43 -1.50 12.09
N GLY A 114 -19.16 -2.54 12.50
CA GLY A 114 -19.23 -2.95 13.91
C GLY A 114 -19.82 -1.92 14.88
N GLY A 115 -20.56 -0.93 14.39
CA GLY A 115 -21.12 0.16 15.19
C GLY A 115 -20.32 1.47 15.13
N GLY A 116 -19.06 1.43 14.68
CA GLY A 116 -18.21 2.58 14.43
C GLY A 116 -18.36 3.18 13.04
N THR A 117 -17.78 4.35 12.83
CA THR A 117 -17.79 5.07 11.55
C THR A 117 -16.35 5.32 11.11
N ILE A 118 -16.03 4.96 9.88
CA ILE A 118 -14.75 5.28 9.25
C ILE A 118 -14.97 6.44 8.27
N LEU A 119 -14.32 7.57 8.52
CA LEU A 119 -14.43 8.75 7.67
C LEU A 119 -13.40 8.69 6.54
N PRO A 120 -13.78 9.08 5.32
CA PRO A 120 -12.84 9.21 4.21
C PRO A 120 -11.89 10.39 4.43
N ASN A 121 -10.76 10.36 3.72
CA ASN A 121 -9.82 11.47 3.69
C ASN A 121 -9.31 11.72 2.27
N PRO A 122 -9.92 12.64 1.51
CA PRO A 122 -9.46 13.01 0.17
C PRO A 122 -8.02 13.54 0.13
N GLY A 123 -7.52 14.06 1.26
CA GLY A 123 -6.17 14.63 1.42
C GLY A 123 -5.07 13.58 1.60
N LEU A 124 -5.37 12.28 1.61
CA LEU A 124 -4.36 11.23 1.71
C LEU A 124 -3.34 11.28 0.59
N LYS A 125 -2.08 11.22 0.98
CA LYS A 125 -0.94 11.09 0.09
C LYS A 125 -0.62 9.61 -0.14
N PRO A 126 0.03 9.28 -1.26
CA PRO A 126 0.57 7.95 -1.48
C PRO A 126 1.65 7.59 -0.45
N GLU A 127 1.65 6.35 -0.01
CA GLU A 127 2.70 5.77 0.81
C GLU A 127 3.94 5.47 -0.02
N THR A 128 5.09 5.61 0.59
CA THR A 128 6.37 5.18 0.02
C THR A 128 7.17 4.41 1.05
N SER A 129 7.94 3.44 0.60
CA SER A 129 8.79 2.66 1.48
C SER A 129 10.16 2.40 0.89
N ASN A 130 11.14 2.22 1.76
CA ASN A 130 12.48 1.75 1.44
C ASN A 130 12.73 0.47 2.21
N SER A 131 13.06 -0.59 1.52
CA SER A 131 13.33 -1.91 2.10
C SER A 131 14.75 -2.32 1.81
N TYR A 132 15.43 -2.82 2.82
CA TYR A 132 16.80 -3.31 2.79
C TYR A 132 16.83 -4.75 3.28
N GLU A 133 17.52 -5.61 2.59
CA GLU A 133 17.75 -6.99 2.98
C GLU A 133 19.21 -7.36 2.79
N ILE A 134 19.76 -8.12 3.73
CA ILE A 134 21.01 -8.86 3.60
C ILE A 134 20.74 -10.33 3.90
N GLY A 135 21.36 -11.24 3.15
CA GLY A 135 21.14 -12.66 3.36
C GLY A 135 22.34 -13.49 2.94
N ALA A 136 22.35 -14.73 3.44
CA ALA A 136 23.32 -15.75 3.11
C ALA A 136 22.59 -17.08 2.89
N ARG A 137 22.95 -17.78 1.80
CA ARG A 137 22.47 -19.11 1.49
C ARG A 137 23.64 -20.06 1.34
N TYR A 138 23.58 -21.17 2.08
CA TYR A 138 24.53 -22.27 1.99
C TYR A 138 23.83 -23.53 1.49
N VAL A 139 24.40 -24.19 0.47
CA VAL A 139 23.86 -25.44 -0.12
C VAL A 139 24.96 -26.42 -0.29
N HIS A 140 24.93 -27.54 0.45
CA HIS A 140 25.93 -28.61 0.35
C HIS A 140 25.30 -29.98 0.63
N ASP A 141 25.58 -31.00 -0.19
CA ASP A 141 25.16 -32.39 -0.01
C ASP A 141 23.70 -32.60 0.43
N GLY A 142 22.77 -31.87 -0.19
CA GLY A 142 21.34 -31.94 0.14
C GLY A 142 20.92 -31.14 1.35
N LEU A 143 21.84 -30.49 2.10
CA LEU A 143 21.56 -29.49 3.08
C LEU A 143 21.39 -28.11 2.43
N SER A 144 20.32 -27.40 2.74
CA SER A 144 20.14 -26.00 2.33
C SER A 144 19.76 -25.16 3.56
N VAL A 145 20.52 -24.11 3.81
CA VAL A 145 20.28 -23.13 4.87
C VAL A 145 20.22 -21.76 4.24
N ASP A 146 19.17 -21.00 4.53
CA ASP A 146 18.99 -19.61 4.10
C ASP A 146 18.68 -18.73 5.32
N VAL A 147 19.45 -17.66 5.52
CA VAL A 147 19.29 -16.71 6.61
C VAL A 147 19.24 -15.32 6.01
N ALA A 148 18.28 -14.51 6.44
CA ALA A 148 18.17 -13.14 6.02
C ALA A 148 17.79 -12.22 7.20
N ALA A 149 18.30 -10.99 7.14
CA ALA A 149 17.87 -9.88 7.98
C ALA A 149 17.33 -8.77 7.07
N PHE A 150 16.22 -8.16 7.46
CA PHE A 150 15.61 -7.08 6.68
C PHE A 150 15.24 -5.90 7.58
N TYR A 151 15.24 -4.72 6.98
CA TYR A 151 14.74 -3.48 7.56
C TYR A 151 13.86 -2.79 6.51
N SER A 152 12.72 -2.26 6.94
CA SER A 152 11.85 -1.47 6.08
C SER A 152 11.42 -0.21 6.80
N ASP A 153 11.48 0.90 6.09
CA ASP A 153 11.06 2.22 6.53
C ASP A 153 9.97 2.74 5.59
N ALA A 154 8.93 3.36 6.13
CA ALA A 154 7.79 3.82 5.35
C ALA A 154 7.45 5.27 5.71
N ASP A 155 7.32 6.11 4.67
CA ASP A 155 6.86 7.48 4.77
C ASP A 155 5.41 7.60 4.32
N ASP A 156 4.67 8.53 4.94
CA ASP A 156 3.26 8.79 4.65
C ASP A 156 2.40 7.51 4.77
N TYR A 157 2.75 6.59 5.69
CA TYR A 157 1.99 5.36 5.91
C TYR A 157 0.53 5.65 6.24
N ILE A 158 -0.40 4.97 5.56
CA ILE A 158 -1.83 5.19 5.76
C ILE A 158 -2.30 4.34 6.93
N TYR A 159 -2.73 5.01 7.98
CA TYR A 159 -3.20 4.43 9.22
C TYR A 159 -4.62 4.92 9.53
N ASN A 160 -5.41 4.12 10.22
CA ASN A 160 -6.79 4.43 10.58
C ASN A 160 -6.97 4.48 12.12
N PRO A 161 -6.55 5.57 12.79
CA PRO A 161 -6.76 5.71 14.22
C PRO A 161 -8.19 6.11 14.55
N THR A 162 -8.65 5.73 15.74
CA THR A 162 -9.87 6.28 16.33
C THR A 162 -9.61 7.76 16.69
N ILE A 163 -10.42 8.64 16.15
CA ILE A 163 -10.35 10.10 16.39
C ILE A 163 -11.39 10.57 17.42
N ASP A 164 -12.43 9.78 17.65
CA ASP A 164 -13.44 10.02 18.66
C ASP A 164 -13.89 8.68 19.27
N ALA A 165 -13.52 8.45 20.53
CA ALA A 165 -13.81 7.21 21.24
C ALA A 165 -15.29 7.11 21.69
N ASP A 166 -15.97 8.23 21.89
CA ASP A 166 -17.36 8.25 22.34
C ASP A 166 -18.32 7.81 21.22
N THR A 167 -17.96 8.11 19.97
CA THR A 167 -18.74 7.76 18.78
C THR A 167 -18.13 6.63 17.98
N ASP A 168 -17.03 6.04 18.45
CA ASP A 168 -16.23 5.02 17.72
C ASP A 168 -15.95 5.47 16.27
N THR A 169 -15.50 6.72 16.14
CA THR A 169 -15.21 7.30 14.82
C THR A 169 -13.71 7.27 14.56
N SER A 170 -13.33 6.77 13.40
CA SER A 170 -11.96 6.74 12.91
C SER A 170 -11.81 7.45 11.57
N ARG A 171 -10.59 7.82 11.20
CA ARG A 171 -10.28 8.44 9.92
C ARG A 171 -8.91 8.01 9.45
N TYR A 172 -8.77 7.72 8.17
CA TYR A 172 -7.47 7.48 7.57
C TYR A 172 -6.60 8.73 7.57
N ILE A 173 -5.37 8.60 8.02
CA ILE A 173 -4.34 9.65 8.02
C ILE A 173 -3.01 9.11 7.53
N ASN A 174 -2.14 9.99 7.03
CA ASN A 174 -0.74 9.64 6.81
C ASN A 174 0.05 9.84 8.09
N VAL A 175 0.93 8.90 8.40
CA VAL A 175 1.89 8.95 9.52
C VAL A 175 3.30 8.66 8.98
N SER A 176 4.31 9.27 9.59
CA SER A 176 5.75 9.11 9.25
C SER A 176 6.52 8.74 10.50
#